data_3476289cf80e77bfb14615b015adeddc
#
_entry.id   3476289cf80e77bfb14615b015adeddc
#
_cell.length_a   1.000
_cell.length_b   1.000
_cell.length_c   1.000
_cell.angle_alpha   90.00
_cell.angle_beta   90.00
_cell.angle_gamma   90.00
#
_symmetry.space_group_name_H-M   'P 1'
#
loop_
_entity.id
_entity.type
_entity.pdbx_description
1 polymer ?
#
loop_
_entity_poly.entity_id
_entity_poly.type
_entity_poly.pdbx_seq_one_letter_code
_entity_poly.pdbx_strand_id
1 'polypeptide(L)'
;MLAVDLVRRGAARFAGRIAVHVEDRSLTYAEVDEAANRLAHVLAGLGVSRGDRVGLLLGNGLWSVSVDFACLKAGVVRVPLNGRLSAAEHTRMLRDTGVTLLVYGPELAGRAVELGESMDGLRLACLGESPHADHLDLMAAMRTASAADPMLPAAPDDVILILYTSGTTGTLKAAQHTQASYAAITANILSNLVSPGRDDVMLHAASLIHASGTFVLPYWVRGGAAVVLGGFDPDEYLDAVSRYGVTALNLVPTMLGMLFADGRAERADLGRLSTVVYGASPMPRPLIERALDAWGPRFVQYFGQTEAPLCLTVLDKDDHAEGGALLGAAGHPAVDARLVLTDEGGAPVAPGEIGEVRVKAPFTMAGYYNEPELTARSLGPDGWVRTRDLARFDDRGYLHLVDRSSDMIITGGYNVYPREVEDALASHPAVAQCAVVGAPDPTWVEAVTAFVTLRTGAQASEAALRDHVRARLAGYKVPKTVHFVDTIPYSPVGKILRRALRDPLWEGER
;
A
#
# COMPACT_ATOMS: atom_id res chain seq x y z
N MET A 1 1.56 3.17 24.36
CA MET A 1 2.66 3.77 23.56
C MET A 1 2.02 4.50 22.41
N LEU A 2 2.46 5.72 22.13
CA LEU A 2 1.90 6.56 21.09
C LEU A 2 2.89 6.69 19.91
N ALA A 3 2.39 6.93 18.72
CA ALA A 3 3.25 7.12 17.54
C ALA A 3 4.19 8.33 17.72
N VAL A 4 3.69 9.44 18.27
CA VAL A 4 4.50 10.63 18.56
C VAL A 4 5.62 10.35 19.57
N ASP A 5 5.42 9.45 20.53
CA ASP A 5 6.49 9.05 21.48
C ASP A 5 7.62 8.30 20.78
N LEU A 6 7.30 7.49 19.76
CA LEU A 6 8.29 6.79 18.94
C LEU A 6 9.13 7.77 18.14
N VAL A 7 8.52 8.82 17.59
CA VAL A 7 9.23 9.91 16.89
C VAL A 7 10.21 10.59 17.84
N ARG A 8 9.75 11.02 19.02
CA ARG A 8 10.58 11.70 20.04
C ARG A 8 11.74 10.82 20.52
N ARG A 9 11.48 9.52 20.76
CA ARG A 9 12.52 8.56 21.21
C ARG A 9 13.62 8.36 20.16
N GLY A 10 13.26 8.22 18.88
CA GLY A 10 14.24 8.10 17.82
C GLY A 10 15.12 9.34 17.70
N ALA A 11 14.51 10.53 17.68
CA ALA A 11 15.21 11.82 17.65
C ALA A 11 16.21 11.96 18.80
N ALA A 12 15.76 11.74 20.03
CA ALA A 12 16.59 11.88 21.23
C ALA A 12 17.75 10.85 21.27
N ARG A 13 17.51 9.62 20.80
CA ARG A 13 18.50 8.54 20.91
C ARG A 13 19.56 8.57 19.81
N PHE A 14 19.23 9.05 18.64
CA PHE A 14 20.06 8.91 17.44
C PHE A 14 20.39 10.24 16.76
N ALA A 15 20.30 11.37 17.46
CA ALA A 15 20.39 12.75 16.97
C ALA A 15 21.44 13.00 15.88
N GLY A 16 22.67 12.51 16.08
CA GLY A 16 23.80 12.72 15.16
C GLY A 16 23.90 11.72 14.00
N ARG A 17 22.99 10.72 13.90
CA ARG A 17 23.01 9.78 12.79
C ARG A 17 22.24 10.30 11.58
N ILE A 18 22.58 9.84 10.41
CA ILE A 18 21.77 10.10 9.20
C ILE A 18 20.46 9.33 9.32
N ALA A 19 19.36 10.03 9.09
CA ALA A 19 18.01 9.47 9.08
C ALA A 19 17.46 9.29 7.67
N VAL A 20 17.74 10.26 6.77
CA VAL A 20 17.17 10.30 5.42
C VAL A 20 18.24 10.67 4.41
N HIS A 21 18.26 9.97 3.29
CA HIS A 21 19.00 10.31 2.08
C HIS A 21 18.02 10.59 0.94
N VAL A 22 18.20 11.67 0.22
CA VAL A 22 17.51 12.02 -1.03
C VAL A 22 18.53 12.61 -1.99
N GLU A 23 18.75 11.96 -3.12
CA GLU A 23 19.79 12.36 -4.09
C GLU A 23 21.15 12.57 -3.40
N ASP A 24 21.76 13.77 -3.53
CA ASP A 24 23.06 14.10 -2.92
C ASP A 24 22.91 14.74 -1.51
N ARG A 25 21.69 14.80 -0.98
CA ARG A 25 21.38 15.42 0.32
C ARG A 25 21.07 14.36 1.36
N SER A 26 21.43 14.67 2.60
CA SER A 26 21.09 13.84 3.74
C SER A 26 20.66 14.71 4.90
N LEU A 27 19.76 14.20 5.72
CA LEU A 27 19.37 14.80 6.99
C LEU A 27 19.67 13.84 8.14
N THR A 28 20.23 14.38 9.20
CA THR A 28 20.36 13.68 10.47
C THR A 28 19.02 13.57 11.19
N TYR A 29 18.94 12.69 12.18
CA TYR A 29 17.77 12.59 13.07
C TYR A 29 17.43 13.92 13.73
N ALA A 30 18.45 14.66 14.17
CA ALA A 30 18.26 15.99 14.76
C ALA A 30 17.66 16.98 13.74
N GLU A 31 18.16 17.00 12.49
CA GLU A 31 17.66 17.91 11.46
C GLU A 31 16.23 17.56 11.02
N VAL A 32 15.89 16.27 10.91
CA VAL A 32 14.52 15.81 10.65
C VAL A 32 13.59 16.23 11.77
N ASP A 33 14.01 16.05 13.03
CA ASP A 33 13.24 16.43 14.21
C ASP A 33 13.05 17.93 14.33
N GLU A 34 14.11 18.70 14.10
CA GLU A 34 14.07 20.16 14.09
C GLU A 34 13.11 20.68 13.01
N ALA A 35 13.20 20.13 11.79
CA ALA A 35 12.29 20.51 10.71
C ALA A 35 10.83 20.16 11.05
N ALA A 36 10.60 19.00 11.67
CA ALA A 36 9.28 18.60 12.14
C ALA A 36 8.73 19.55 13.23
N ASN A 37 9.57 19.95 14.18
CA ASN A 37 9.20 20.89 15.23
C ASN A 37 8.83 22.27 14.65
N ARG A 38 9.67 22.82 13.78
CA ARG A 38 9.43 24.10 13.10
C ARG A 38 8.12 24.08 12.32
N LEU A 39 7.89 23.02 11.53
CA LEU A 39 6.65 22.89 10.76
C LEU A 39 5.43 22.72 11.66
N ALA A 40 5.53 22.00 12.77
CA ALA A 40 4.44 21.88 13.74
C ALA A 40 4.07 23.26 14.35
N HIS A 41 5.05 24.10 14.65
CA HIS A 41 4.80 25.47 15.11
C HIS A 41 4.20 26.35 14.01
N VAL A 42 4.62 26.19 12.74
CA VAL A 42 4.02 26.88 11.60
C VAL A 42 2.55 26.50 11.45
N LEU A 43 2.21 25.23 11.51
CA LEU A 43 0.81 24.76 11.44
C LEU A 43 -0.04 25.38 12.55
N ALA A 44 0.47 25.41 13.78
CA ALA A 44 -0.21 26.05 14.91
C ALA A 44 -0.37 27.55 14.68
N GLY A 45 0.66 28.26 14.17
CA GLY A 45 0.61 29.68 13.80
C GLY A 45 -0.40 30.00 12.69
N LEU A 46 -0.69 29.03 11.84
CA LEU A 46 -1.75 29.11 10.83
C LEU A 46 -3.14 28.79 11.40
N GLY A 47 -3.28 28.61 12.71
CA GLY A 47 -4.55 28.30 13.38
C GLY A 47 -5.00 26.84 13.22
N VAL A 48 -4.10 25.94 12.81
CA VAL A 48 -4.39 24.50 12.78
C VAL A 48 -4.22 23.94 14.18
N SER A 49 -5.24 23.30 14.69
CA SER A 49 -5.32 22.75 16.05
C SER A 49 -5.31 21.22 16.06
N ARG A 50 -5.11 20.63 17.24
CA ARG A 50 -5.22 19.16 17.42
C ARG A 50 -6.56 18.65 16.93
N GLY A 51 -6.52 17.60 16.10
CA GLY A 51 -7.71 16.99 15.50
C GLY A 51 -8.17 17.63 14.19
N ASP A 52 -7.59 18.80 13.81
CA ASP A 52 -7.86 19.37 12.49
C ASP A 52 -7.21 18.51 11.39
N ARG A 53 -7.83 18.52 10.21
CA ARG A 53 -7.36 17.75 9.05
C ARG A 53 -6.53 18.64 8.15
N VAL A 54 -5.36 18.14 7.77
CA VAL A 54 -4.46 18.77 6.81
C VAL A 54 -4.30 17.88 5.60
N GLY A 55 -4.62 18.40 4.43
CA GLY A 55 -4.39 17.72 3.15
C GLY A 55 -2.90 17.72 2.81
N LEU A 56 -2.37 16.60 2.39
CA LEU A 56 -0.98 16.44 1.98
C LEU A 56 -0.91 15.98 0.53
N LEU A 57 -0.61 16.88 -0.39
CA LEU A 57 -0.40 16.62 -1.81
C LEU A 57 1.10 16.73 -2.12
N LEU A 58 1.85 15.71 -1.74
CA LEU A 58 3.31 15.70 -1.77
C LEU A 58 3.84 14.49 -2.54
N GLY A 59 4.86 14.72 -3.37
CA GLY A 59 5.73 13.66 -3.85
C GLY A 59 6.70 13.18 -2.76
N ASN A 60 7.43 12.12 -3.06
CA ASN A 60 8.55 11.71 -2.23
C ASN A 60 9.67 12.75 -2.33
N GLY A 61 10.27 13.13 -1.21
CA GLY A 61 11.35 14.11 -1.18
C GLY A 61 11.98 14.26 0.19
N LEU A 62 12.92 15.19 0.31
CA LEU A 62 13.75 15.39 1.51
C LEU A 62 12.95 15.66 2.78
N TRP A 63 11.82 16.34 2.64
CA TRP A 63 11.00 16.76 3.77
C TRP A 63 9.85 15.81 4.09
N SER A 64 9.64 14.74 3.31
CA SER A 64 8.49 13.83 3.47
C SER A 64 8.39 13.27 4.88
N VAL A 65 9.51 12.82 5.47
CA VAL A 65 9.54 12.28 6.84
C VAL A 65 9.27 13.39 7.87
N SER A 66 9.87 14.56 7.68
CA SER A 66 9.68 15.70 8.60
C SER A 66 8.23 16.19 8.63
N VAL A 67 7.54 16.22 7.48
CA VAL A 67 6.11 16.58 7.38
C VAL A 67 5.24 15.59 8.14
N ASP A 68 5.50 14.31 7.96
CA ASP A 68 4.77 13.25 8.65
C ASP A 68 4.91 13.40 10.18
N PHE A 69 6.14 13.61 10.64
CA PHE A 69 6.43 13.78 12.06
C PHE A 69 5.91 15.13 12.61
N ALA A 70 5.90 16.18 11.80
CA ALA A 70 5.30 17.45 12.19
C ALA A 70 3.80 17.33 12.47
N CYS A 71 3.07 16.63 11.61
CA CYS A 71 1.66 16.35 11.82
C CYS A 71 1.42 15.56 13.11
N LEU A 72 2.24 14.53 13.38
CA LEU A 72 2.17 13.77 14.64
C LEU A 72 2.42 14.64 15.86
N LYS A 73 3.42 15.54 15.81
CA LYS A 73 3.78 16.45 16.91
C LYS A 73 2.76 17.57 17.11
N ALA A 74 2.15 18.05 16.02
CA ALA A 74 1.06 19.04 16.08
C ALA A 74 -0.28 18.43 16.48
N GLY A 75 -0.40 17.10 16.51
CA GLY A 75 -1.64 16.38 16.80
C GLY A 75 -2.71 16.56 15.72
N VAL A 76 -2.31 16.86 14.48
CA VAL A 76 -3.23 17.04 13.36
C VAL A 76 -3.44 15.75 12.58
N VAL A 77 -4.58 15.64 11.94
CA VAL A 77 -4.95 14.46 11.15
C VAL A 77 -4.46 14.65 9.71
N ARG A 78 -3.57 13.77 9.27
CA ARG A 78 -3.09 13.77 7.88
C ARG A 78 -4.16 13.20 6.95
N VAL A 79 -4.41 13.88 5.84
CA VAL A 79 -5.23 13.39 4.72
C VAL A 79 -4.34 13.36 3.48
N PRO A 80 -3.59 12.26 3.25
CA PRO A 80 -2.69 12.17 2.12
C PRO A 80 -3.46 12.01 0.81
N LEU A 81 -3.07 12.79 -0.19
CA LEU A 81 -3.63 12.79 -1.53
C LEU A 81 -2.62 12.17 -2.50
N ASN A 82 -2.99 11.05 -3.11
CA ASN A 82 -2.14 10.43 -4.12
C ASN A 82 -2.16 11.28 -5.40
N GLY A 83 -1.02 11.86 -5.78
CA GLY A 83 -0.91 12.75 -6.94
C GLY A 83 -1.36 12.14 -8.28
N ARG A 84 -1.55 10.82 -8.35
CA ARG A 84 -2.06 10.12 -9.54
C ARG A 84 -3.60 10.08 -9.63
N LEU A 85 -4.31 10.48 -8.57
CA LEU A 85 -5.76 10.61 -8.59
C LEU A 85 -6.19 11.87 -9.35
N SER A 86 -7.43 11.90 -9.82
CA SER A 86 -8.00 13.05 -10.50
C SER A 86 -8.28 14.22 -9.54
N ALA A 87 -8.42 15.43 -10.07
CA ALA A 87 -8.82 16.59 -9.28
C ALA A 87 -10.19 16.40 -8.62
N ALA A 88 -11.12 15.77 -9.31
CA ALA A 88 -12.46 15.48 -8.77
C ALA A 88 -12.41 14.55 -7.55
N GLU A 89 -11.55 13.52 -7.59
CA GLU A 89 -11.34 12.64 -6.42
C GLU A 89 -10.69 13.40 -5.27
N HIS A 90 -9.67 14.21 -5.53
CA HIS A 90 -9.02 15.05 -4.52
C HIS A 90 -10.02 16.05 -3.90
N THR A 91 -10.81 16.74 -4.73
CA THR A 91 -11.84 17.68 -4.25
C THR A 91 -12.84 16.98 -3.33
N ARG A 92 -13.28 15.77 -3.72
CA ARG A 92 -14.15 14.96 -2.88
C ARG A 92 -13.49 14.61 -1.55
N MET A 93 -12.26 14.08 -1.56
CA MET A 93 -11.53 13.70 -0.34
C MET A 93 -11.37 14.89 0.62
N LEU A 94 -11.03 16.07 0.11
CA LEU A 94 -10.85 17.28 0.90
C LEU A 94 -12.17 17.79 1.48
N ARG A 95 -13.27 17.76 0.69
CA ARG A 95 -14.61 18.15 1.16
C ARG A 95 -15.14 17.20 2.21
N ASP A 96 -15.08 15.91 1.96
CA ASP A 96 -15.59 14.87 2.86
C ASP A 96 -14.91 14.93 4.23
N THR A 97 -13.60 15.26 4.24
CA THR A 97 -12.84 15.39 5.49
C THR A 97 -12.81 16.81 6.07
N GLY A 98 -13.38 17.80 5.39
CA GLY A 98 -13.41 19.18 5.85
C GLY A 98 -12.00 19.80 5.99
N VAL A 99 -11.09 19.47 5.08
CA VAL A 99 -9.74 20.04 5.02
C VAL A 99 -9.83 21.51 4.64
N THR A 100 -9.17 22.39 5.41
CA THR A 100 -9.07 23.82 5.17
C THR A 100 -7.65 24.32 4.87
N LEU A 101 -6.66 23.42 4.99
CA LEU A 101 -5.27 23.68 4.63
C LEU A 101 -4.72 22.52 3.80
N LEU A 102 -4.25 22.81 2.60
CA LEU A 102 -3.56 21.88 1.72
C LEU A 102 -2.07 22.23 1.69
N VAL A 103 -1.23 21.29 2.16
CA VAL A 103 0.22 21.33 1.97
C VAL A 103 0.56 20.58 0.69
N TYR A 104 1.29 21.24 -0.22
CA TYR A 104 1.63 20.66 -1.51
C TYR A 104 3.13 20.85 -1.86
N GLY A 105 3.66 19.94 -2.69
CA GLY A 105 4.99 20.07 -3.28
C GLY A 105 4.99 20.97 -4.52
N PRO A 106 6.09 21.70 -4.81
CA PRO A 106 6.17 22.57 -5.99
C PRO A 106 5.81 21.89 -7.31
N GLU A 107 6.16 20.63 -7.44
CA GLU A 107 5.89 19.79 -8.61
C GLU A 107 4.40 19.53 -8.84
N LEU A 108 3.57 19.73 -7.82
CA LEU A 108 2.12 19.54 -7.82
C LEU A 108 1.34 20.88 -7.76
N ALA A 109 2.02 22.01 -7.96
CA ALA A 109 1.43 23.34 -7.85
C ALA A 109 0.20 23.54 -8.77
N GLY A 110 0.25 23.05 -10.01
CA GLY A 110 -0.90 23.13 -10.92
C GLY A 110 -2.15 22.44 -10.38
N ARG A 111 -1.99 21.28 -9.76
CA ARG A 111 -3.08 20.56 -9.09
C ARG A 111 -3.56 21.30 -7.84
N ALA A 112 -2.66 21.90 -7.06
CA ALA A 112 -3.02 22.67 -5.88
C ALA A 112 -3.87 23.91 -6.25
N VAL A 113 -3.53 24.63 -7.33
CA VAL A 113 -4.32 25.75 -7.86
C VAL A 113 -5.73 25.28 -8.27
N GLU A 114 -5.84 24.21 -9.07
CA GLU A 114 -7.12 23.64 -9.50
C GLU A 114 -8.03 23.29 -8.30
N LEU A 115 -7.44 22.76 -7.22
CA LEU A 115 -8.17 22.47 -6.00
C LEU A 115 -8.58 23.72 -5.24
N GLY A 116 -7.71 24.74 -5.16
CA GLY A 116 -8.02 26.05 -4.58
C GLY A 116 -9.18 26.76 -5.27
N GLU A 117 -9.20 26.71 -6.61
CA GLU A 117 -10.30 27.27 -7.41
C GLU A 117 -11.63 26.52 -7.24
N SER A 118 -11.57 25.21 -6.96
CA SER A 118 -12.74 24.37 -6.80
C SER A 118 -13.32 24.36 -5.38
N MET A 119 -12.61 24.92 -4.40
CA MET A 119 -12.95 24.85 -2.96
C MET A 119 -12.78 26.19 -2.26
N ASP A 120 -13.88 26.89 -2.04
CA ASP A 120 -13.88 28.15 -1.28
C ASP A 120 -13.25 27.98 0.12
N GLY A 121 -12.33 28.86 0.48
CA GLY A 121 -11.68 28.87 1.79
C GLY A 121 -10.57 27.83 1.99
N LEU A 122 -10.20 27.04 0.97
CA LEU A 122 -9.04 26.17 1.03
C LEU A 122 -7.76 27.01 0.96
N ARG A 123 -6.98 27.01 2.04
CA ARG A 123 -5.66 27.66 2.07
C ARG A 123 -4.61 26.75 1.47
N LEU A 124 -3.74 27.31 0.65
CA LEU A 124 -2.67 26.60 -0.04
C LEU A 124 -1.31 26.95 0.54
N ALA A 125 -0.53 25.94 0.89
CA ALA A 125 0.78 26.08 1.47
C ALA A 125 1.82 25.22 0.73
N CYS A 126 2.83 25.84 0.14
CA CYS A 126 3.88 25.17 -0.60
C CYS A 126 5.03 24.74 0.32
N LEU A 127 5.42 23.49 0.25
CA LEU A 127 6.60 22.93 0.92
C LEU A 127 7.81 22.97 -0.04
N GLY A 128 8.27 24.17 -0.34
CA GLY A 128 9.33 24.46 -1.29
C GLY A 128 9.19 25.87 -1.82
N GLU A 129 9.90 26.19 -2.89
CA GLU A 129 9.74 27.46 -3.58
C GLU A 129 8.40 27.47 -4.32
N SER A 130 7.47 28.32 -3.86
CA SER A 130 6.15 28.41 -4.48
C SER A 130 6.23 29.20 -5.80
N PRO A 131 5.66 28.67 -6.90
CA PRO A 131 5.50 29.42 -8.13
C PRO A 131 4.40 30.50 -8.04
N HIS A 132 3.62 30.54 -6.95
CA HIS A 132 2.51 31.46 -6.72
C HIS A 132 2.77 32.30 -5.48
N ALA A 133 2.77 33.62 -5.65
CA ALA A 133 3.12 34.57 -4.59
C ALA A 133 2.06 34.70 -3.47
N ASP A 134 0.82 34.28 -3.75
CA ASP A 134 -0.31 34.29 -2.82
C ASP A 134 -0.43 33.00 -1.99
N HIS A 135 0.37 31.98 -2.31
CA HIS A 135 0.43 30.76 -1.52
C HIS A 135 1.43 30.92 -0.36
N LEU A 136 1.12 30.25 0.76
CA LEU A 136 2.01 30.27 1.92
C LEU A 136 3.33 29.53 1.61
N ASP A 137 4.46 30.20 1.84
CA ASP A 137 5.80 29.59 1.75
C ASP A 137 6.15 28.97 3.11
N LEU A 138 6.00 27.64 3.22
CA LEU A 138 6.30 26.92 4.45
C LEU A 138 7.79 26.90 4.77
N MET A 139 8.66 26.89 3.75
CA MET A 139 10.11 26.92 3.98
C MET A 139 10.56 28.27 4.54
N ALA A 140 9.97 29.36 4.06
CA ALA A 140 10.21 30.68 4.63
C ALA A 140 9.69 30.78 6.07
N ALA A 141 8.49 30.32 6.34
CA ALA A 141 7.90 30.32 7.67
C ALA A 141 8.71 29.45 8.68
N MET A 142 9.18 28.28 8.26
CA MET A 142 9.99 27.39 9.09
C MET A 142 11.32 28.02 9.52
N ARG A 143 11.94 28.94 8.72
CA ARG A 143 13.20 29.57 9.08
C ARG A 143 13.10 30.37 10.39
N THR A 144 11.95 30.94 10.70
CA THR A 144 11.71 31.76 11.89
C THR A 144 10.94 31.08 13.00
N ALA A 145 10.37 29.90 12.73
CA ALA A 145 9.61 29.14 13.70
C ALA A 145 10.53 28.49 14.76
N SER A 146 9.97 28.17 15.93
CA SER A 146 10.69 27.51 17.02
C SER A 146 11.14 26.09 16.60
N ALA A 147 12.38 25.75 16.93
CA ALA A 147 12.94 24.41 16.78
C ALA A 147 12.64 23.48 17.98
N ALA A 148 12.09 24.02 19.06
CA ALA A 148 11.73 23.22 20.24
C ALA A 148 10.53 22.34 19.96
N ASP A 149 10.52 21.09 20.51
CA ASP A 149 9.33 20.23 20.41
C ASP A 149 8.10 20.94 21.02
N PRO A 150 6.97 21.02 20.32
CA PRO A 150 5.79 21.69 20.86
C PRO A 150 5.18 20.99 22.08
N MET A 151 5.58 19.74 22.35
CA MET A 151 5.18 18.96 23.51
C MET A 151 3.67 18.92 23.76
N LEU A 152 2.87 18.96 22.69
CA LEU A 152 1.42 18.91 22.79
C LEU A 152 0.97 17.55 23.37
N PRO A 153 -0.07 17.53 24.23
CA PRO A 153 -0.62 16.28 24.74
C PRO A 153 -1.25 15.47 23.61
N ALA A 154 -1.08 14.16 23.69
CA ALA A 154 -1.68 13.20 22.74
C ALA A 154 -2.34 12.04 23.52
N ALA A 155 -3.45 11.53 23.01
CA ALA A 155 -4.18 10.39 23.56
C ALA A 155 -4.10 9.17 22.62
N PRO A 156 -4.24 7.94 23.13
CA PRO A 156 -4.17 6.73 22.33
C PRO A 156 -5.18 6.69 21.16
N ASP A 157 -6.35 7.25 21.36
CA ASP A 157 -7.48 7.32 20.44
C ASP A 157 -7.49 8.55 19.53
N ASP A 158 -6.53 9.47 19.68
CA ASP A 158 -6.37 10.56 18.71
C ASP A 158 -6.19 10.02 17.31
N VAL A 159 -7.11 10.37 16.41
CA VAL A 159 -6.95 10.08 14.99
C VAL A 159 -5.81 10.94 14.43
N ILE A 160 -4.88 10.30 13.72
CA ILE A 160 -3.70 10.95 13.14
C ILE A 160 -3.58 10.78 11.64
N LEU A 161 -4.38 9.88 11.07
CA LEU A 161 -4.36 9.57 9.65
C LEU A 161 -5.76 9.18 9.18
N ILE A 162 -6.19 9.78 8.09
CA ILE A 162 -7.34 9.32 7.30
C ILE A 162 -6.79 8.90 5.94
N LEU A 163 -6.81 7.59 5.68
CA LEU A 163 -6.29 7.04 4.42
C LEU A 163 -7.44 6.55 3.55
N TYR A 164 -7.55 7.11 2.35
CA TYR A 164 -8.56 6.73 1.39
C TYR A 164 -8.17 5.46 0.63
N THR A 165 -9.13 4.57 0.47
CA THR A 165 -9.02 3.37 -0.36
C THR A 165 -9.98 3.44 -1.52
N SER A 166 -9.58 2.94 -2.69
CA SER A 166 -10.49 2.65 -3.78
C SER A 166 -11.34 1.44 -3.38
N GLY A 167 -12.52 1.69 -2.83
CA GLY A 167 -13.46 0.60 -2.53
C GLY A 167 -13.84 -0.17 -3.79
N THR A 168 -14.08 -1.48 -3.67
CA THR A 168 -14.61 -2.33 -4.74
C THR A 168 -15.95 -1.83 -5.31
N THR A 169 -16.65 -0.97 -4.56
CA THR A 169 -17.91 -0.31 -4.94
C THR A 169 -17.71 0.99 -5.71
N GLY A 170 -16.46 1.41 -6.00
CA GLY A 170 -16.14 2.68 -6.67
C GLY A 170 -16.28 3.93 -5.80
N THR A 171 -16.70 3.75 -4.55
CA THR A 171 -16.72 4.84 -3.58
C THR A 171 -15.43 4.81 -2.79
N LEU A 172 -14.72 5.93 -2.72
CA LEU A 172 -13.55 6.09 -1.86
C LEU A 172 -13.99 5.95 -0.39
N LYS A 173 -13.28 5.15 0.39
CA LYS A 173 -13.52 4.93 1.81
C LYS A 173 -12.36 5.49 2.62
N ALA A 174 -12.66 6.21 3.69
CA ALA A 174 -11.71 6.95 4.50
C ALA A 174 -11.42 6.22 5.83
N ALA A 175 -10.47 5.28 5.84
CA ALA A 175 -10.10 4.55 7.04
C ALA A 175 -9.28 5.43 8.01
N GLN A 176 -9.62 5.40 9.30
CA GLN A 176 -9.00 6.19 10.35
C GLN A 176 -8.01 5.37 11.16
N HIS A 177 -6.81 5.91 11.37
CA HIS A 177 -5.80 5.33 12.27
C HIS A 177 -5.46 6.30 13.37
N THR A 178 -5.29 5.75 14.58
CA THR A 178 -5.03 6.52 15.80
C THR A 178 -3.55 6.50 16.17
N GLN A 179 -3.16 7.29 17.16
CA GLN A 179 -1.83 7.25 17.78
C GLN A 179 -1.46 5.83 18.24
N ALA A 180 -2.39 5.13 18.85
CA ALA A 180 -2.16 3.78 19.36
C ALA A 180 -2.06 2.75 18.23
N SER A 181 -2.99 2.78 17.26
CA SER A 181 -2.97 1.82 16.15
C SER A 181 -1.73 2.00 15.27
N TYR A 182 -1.27 3.25 15.03
CA TYR A 182 -0.08 3.52 14.26
C TYR A 182 1.22 3.09 14.97
N ALA A 183 1.28 3.26 16.30
CA ALA A 183 2.36 2.70 17.09
C ALA A 183 2.37 1.16 17.07
N ALA A 184 1.18 0.54 17.04
CA ALA A 184 1.04 -0.90 16.93
C ALA A 184 1.46 -1.41 15.53
N ILE A 185 1.20 -0.66 14.44
CA ILE A 185 1.76 -0.96 13.11
C ILE A 185 3.29 -1.05 13.16
N THR A 186 3.94 -0.08 13.84
CA THR A 186 5.40 -0.08 13.99
C THR A 186 5.90 -1.33 14.73
N ALA A 187 5.23 -1.73 15.80
CA ALA A 187 5.55 -2.94 16.55
C ALA A 187 5.33 -4.21 15.72
N ASN A 188 4.23 -4.28 14.97
CA ASN A 188 3.90 -5.38 14.07
C ASN A 188 4.99 -5.58 13.00
N ILE A 189 5.43 -4.49 12.34
CA ILE A 189 6.49 -4.54 11.33
C ILE A 189 7.80 -5.05 11.94
N LEU A 190 8.18 -4.53 13.11
CA LEU A 190 9.41 -4.95 13.82
C LEU A 190 9.37 -6.39 14.30
N SER A 191 8.19 -6.92 14.60
CA SER A 191 8.02 -8.28 15.09
C SER A 191 7.96 -9.33 13.99
N ASN A 192 7.50 -8.94 12.78
CA ASN A 192 7.15 -9.91 11.74
C ASN A 192 7.94 -9.73 10.42
N LEU A 193 8.34 -8.50 10.05
CA LEU A 193 8.86 -8.24 8.71
C LEU A 193 10.33 -7.86 8.67
N VAL A 194 10.76 -6.95 9.55
CA VAL A 194 12.12 -6.42 9.55
C VAL A 194 12.66 -6.25 10.98
N SER A 195 13.95 -6.44 11.13
CA SER A 195 14.64 -6.23 12.41
C SER A 195 15.87 -5.33 12.22
N PRO A 196 15.66 -4.02 11.90
CA PRO A 196 16.76 -3.14 11.53
C PRO A 196 17.67 -2.84 12.71
N GLY A 197 18.97 -2.75 12.44
CA GLY A 197 19.99 -2.19 13.28
C GLY A 197 20.31 -0.73 12.91
N ARG A 198 21.34 -0.19 13.55
CA ARG A 198 21.75 1.21 13.34
C ARG A 198 22.37 1.47 11.97
N ASP A 199 22.94 0.45 11.35
CA ASP A 199 23.64 0.57 10.07
C ASP A 199 22.80 0.02 8.91
N ASP A 200 21.52 -0.26 9.18
CA ASP A 200 20.58 -0.69 8.17
C ASP A 200 19.93 0.50 7.46
N VAL A 201 19.75 0.33 6.16
CA VAL A 201 19.22 1.34 5.25
C VAL A 201 18.09 0.73 4.44
N MET A 202 16.94 1.37 4.46
CA MET A 202 15.77 0.95 3.67
C MET A 202 15.55 1.89 2.50
N LEU A 203 15.35 1.33 1.31
CA LEU A 203 15.06 2.09 0.09
C LEU A 203 13.55 2.21 -0.15
N HIS A 204 13.11 3.43 -0.40
CA HIS A 204 11.73 3.81 -0.68
C HIS A 204 11.62 4.49 -2.04
N ALA A 205 10.97 3.85 -3.01
CA ALA A 205 10.59 4.45 -4.29
C ALA A 205 9.07 4.51 -4.46
N ALA A 206 8.34 3.63 -3.77
CA ALA A 206 6.90 3.78 -3.65
C ALA A 206 6.55 4.98 -2.75
N SER A 207 5.40 5.59 -3.00
CA SER A 207 4.97 6.78 -2.27
C SER A 207 4.92 6.55 -0.75
N LEU A 208 5.57 7.44 0.01
CA LEU A 208 5.61 7.41 1.48
C LEU A 208 4.24 7.68 2.13
N ILE A 209 3.27 8.22 1.39
CA ILE A 209 1.91 8.40 1.89
C ILE A 209 1.09 7.09 1.98
N HIS A 210 1.62 6.00 1.44
CA HIS A 210 1.02 4.66 1.47
C HIS A 210 1.86 3.67 2.30
N ALA A 211 1.75 2.37 1.99
CA ALA A 211 2.39 1.29 2.74
C ALA A 211 3.91 1.49 2.95
N SER A 212 4.61 2.09 1.97
CA SER A 212 6.05 2.33 2.08
C SER A 212 6.40 3.23 3.28
N GLY A 213 5.62 4.27 3.56
CA GLY A 213 5.87 5.19 4.67
C GLY A 213 5.74 4.57 6.05
N THR A 214 4.99 3.46 6.19
CA THR A 214 4.87 2.75 7.47
C THR A 214 6.17 2.10 7.92
N PHE A 215 7.12 1.85 7.00
CA PHE A 215 8.45 1.33 7.33
C PHE A 215 9.44 2.38 7.83
N VAL A 216 9.14 3.68 7.68
CA VAL A 216 10.02 4.75 8.16
C VAL A 216 10.18 4.70 9.68
N LEU A 217 9.07 4.61 10.40
CA LEU A 217 9.09 4.65 11.88
C LEU A 217 9.79 3.43 12.52
N PRO A 218 9.67 2.19 12.01
CA PRO A 218 10.50 1.03 12.43
C PRO A 218 12.01 1.28 12.35
N TYR A 219 12.50 1.86 11.23
CA TYR A 219 13.92 2.20 11.07
C TYR A 219 14.31 3.37 11.99
N TRP A 220 13.46 4.39 12.09
CA TRP A 220 13.66 5.54 12.96
C TRP A 220 13.88 5.16 14.42
N VAL A 221 13.05 4.27 14.99
CA VAL A 221 13.18 3.88 16.42
C VAL A 221 14.38 2.97 16.68
N ARG A 222 15.00 2.42 15.64
CA ARG A 222 16.16 1.53 15.70
C ARG A 222 17.47 2.22 15.34
N GLY A 223 17.44 3.44 14.79
CA GLY A 223 18.62 4.21 14.40
C GLY A 223 19.11 3.95 12.98
N GLY A 224 18.33 3.27 12.16
CA GLY A 224 18.56 3.03 10.75
C GLY A 224 18.22 4.24 9.89
N ALA A 225 18.47 4.18 8.59
CA ALA A 225 18.22 5.26 7.64
C ALA A 225 17.22 4.86 6.55
N ALA A 226 16.58 5.86 5.96
CA ALA A 226 15.74 5.74 4.77
C ALA A 226 16.43 6.41 3.58
N VAL A 227 16.50 5.73 2.44
CA VAL A 227 16.77 6.34 1.14
C VAL A 227 15.44 6.57 0.45
N VAL A 228 15.16 7.79 0.04
CA VAL A 228 13.87 8.18 -0.55
C VAL A 228 14.12 8.65 -1.98
N LEU A 229 13.61 7.88 -2.95
CA LEU A 229 13.62 8.27 -4.36
C LEU A 229 12.32 9.01 -4.71
N GLY A 230 12.38 9.94 -5.64
CA GLY A 230 11.24 10.72 -6.11
C GLY A 230 10.15 9.87 -6.76
N GLY A 231 10.53 8.73 -7.32
CA GLY A 231 9.65 7.77 -7.97
C GLY A 231 10.36 6.44 -8.18
N PHE A 232 9.74 5.55 -8.96
CA PHE A 232 10.33 4.27 -9.33
C PHE A 232 10.81 4.30 -10.77
N ASP A 233 12.11 4.32 -10.93
CA ASP A 233 12.84 4.02 -12.16
C ASP A 233 13.75 2.81 -11.89
N PRO A 234 13.74 1.74 -12.71
CA PRO A 234 14.49 0.54 -12.45
C PRO A 234 16.01 0.72 -12.37
N ASP A 235 16.59 1.62 -13.18
CA ASP A 235 18.04 1.86 -13.17
C ASP A 235 18.43 2.65 -11.92
N GLU A 236 17.76 3.78 -11.67
CA GLU A 236 17.98 4.57 -10.46
C GLU A 236 17.80 3.75 -9.18
N TYR A 237 16.80 2.85 -9.18
CA TYR A 237 16.50 2.00 -8.03
C TYR A 237 17.66 1.03 -7.73
N LEU A 238 18.19 0.34 -8.74
CA LEU A 238 19.31 -0.59 -8.57
C LEU A 238 20.61 0.15 -8.24
N ASP A 239 20.86 1.30 -8.87
CA ASP A 239 22.02 2.15 -8.55
C ASP A 239 21.97 2.62 -7.10
N ALA A 240 20.80 2.99 -6.58
CA ALA A 240 20.63 3.39 -5.19
C ALA A 240 20.95 2.25 -4.20
N VAL A 241 20.70 0.99 -4.57
CA VAL A 241 21.05 -0.17 -3.71
C VAL A 241 22.55 -0.19 -3.41
N SER A 242 23.40 -0.07 -4.43
CA SER A 242 24.85 -0.04 -4.27
C SER A 242 25.32 1.26 -3.62
N ARG A 243 24.85 2.40 -4.14
CA ARG A 243 25.29 3.75 -3.75
C ARG A 243 25.14 4.03 -2.27
N TYR A 244 23.98 3.65 -1.69
CA TYR A 244 23.67 3.92 -0.28
C TYR A 244 23.89 2.71 0.64
N GLY A 245 24.41 1.60 0.11
CA GLY A 245 24.59 0.37 0.90
C GLY A 245 23.28 -0.14 1.49
N VAL A 246 22.23 -0.14 0.69
CA VAL A 246 20.87 -0.52 1.08
C VAL A 246 20.84 -1.96 1.62
N THR A 247 20.17 -2.16 2.74
CA THR A 247 20.03 -3.48 3.38
C THR A 247 18.63 -4.07 3.24
N ALA A 248 17.64 -3.21 2.98
CA ALA A 248 16.26 -3.66 2.77
C ALA A 248 15.53 -2.86 1.68
N LEU A 249 14.67 -3.55 0.95
CA LEU A 249 13.78 -3.00 -0.06
C LEU A 249 12.32 -3.18 0.35
N ASN A 250 11.45 -2.23 -0.03
CA ASN A 250 10.01 -2.42 -0.06
C ASN A 250 9.53 -2.31 -1.50
N LEU A 251 8.93 -3.39 -2.01
CA LEU A 251 8.50 -3.53 -3.40
C LEU A 251 7.04 -3.95 -3.49
N VAL A 252 6.40 -3.61 -4.58
CA VAL A 252 5.18 -4.28 -5.04
C VAL A 252 5.51 -5.20 -6.22
N PRO A 253 4.72 -6.25 -6.48
CA PRO A 253 5.00 -7.21 -7.55
C PRO A 253 5.25 -6.57 -8.92
N THR A 254 4.55 -5.50 -9.27
CA THR A 254 4.77 -4.76 -10.53
C THR A 254 6.16 -4.13 -10.61
N MET A 255 6.68 -3.57 -9.51
CA MET A 255 8.04 -3.03 -9.45
C MET A 255 9.07 -4.14 -9.66
N LEU A 256 8.90 -5.28 -8.98
CA LEU A 256 9.76 -6.44 -9.16
C LEU A 256 9.73 -6.93 -10.62
N GLY A 257 8.55 -6.99 -11.23
CA GLY A 257 8.40 -7.34 -12.65
C GLY A 257 9.17 -6.40 -13.58
N MET A 258 9.14 -5.09 -13.32
CA MET A 258 9.89 -4.09 -14.10
C MET A 258 11.41 -4.24 -13.92
N LEU A 259 11.89 -4.54 -12.70
CA LEU A 259 13.31 -4.80 -12.44
C LEU A 259 13.82 -6.02 -13.21
N PHE A 260 13.00 -7.05 -13.35
CA PHE A 260 13.35 -8.30 -14.04
C PHE A 260 13.00 -8.31 -15.54
N ALA A 261 12.46 -7.22 -16.12
CA ALA A 261 11.96 -7.23 -17.49
C ALA A 261 13.05 -7.48 -18.55
N ASP A 262 14.25 -6.95 -18.36
CA ASP A 262 15.35 -6.95 -19.36
C ASP A 262 16.67 -7.55 -18.86
N GLY A 263 16.63 -8.32 -17.78
CA GLY A 263 17.80 -9.01 -17.23
C GLY A 263 18.78 -8.11 -16.46
N ARG A 264 18.40 -6.87 -16.15
CA ARG A 264 19.26 -5.97 -15.35
C ARG A 264 19.34 -6.40 -13.88
N ALA A 265 18.22 -6.87 -13.33
CA ALA A 265 18.15 -7.30 -11.94
C ALA A 265 19.05 -8.51 -11.64
N GLU A 266 19.22 -9.43 -12.60
CA GLU A 266 20.10 -10.59 -12.46
C GLU A 266 21.58 -10.21 -12.40
N ARG A 267 21.95 -9.06 -12.96
CA ARG A 267 23.32 -8.55 -13.01
C ARG A 267 23.61 -7.48 -11.96
N ALA A 268 22.61 -7.09 -11.18
CA ALA A 268 22.73 -6.02 -10.21
C ALA A 268 23.67 -6.40 -9.07
N ASP A 269 24.52 -5.45 -8.68
CA ASP A 269 25.27 -5.56 -7.43
C ASP A 269 24.35 -5.26 -6.24
N LEU A 270 23.97 -6.30 -5.53
CA LEU A 270 23.07 -6.19 -4.38
C LEU A 270 23.79 -5.74 -3.10
N GLY A 271 25.12 -5.69 -3.10
CA GLY A 271 25.93 -5.21 -1.98
C GLY A 271 25.51 -5.83 -0.64
N ARG A 272 24.98 -4.98 0.27
CA ARG A 272 24.54 -5.36 1.61
C ARG A 272 23.07 -5.78 1.68
N LEU A 273 22.34 -5.85 0.58
CA LEU A 273 20.92 -6.19 0.56
C LEU A 273 20.67 -7.56 1.19
N SER A 274 19.93 -7.57 2.28
CA SER A 274 19.61 -8.77 3.04
C SER A 274 18.12 -9.09 3.07
N THR A 275 17.24 -8.10 2.81
CA THR A 275 15.79 -8.27 2.94
C THR A 275 15.05 -7.56 1.82
N VAL A 276 14.12 -8.25 1.19
CA VAL A 276 13.18 -7.70 0.20
C VAL A 276 11.77 -7.95 0.71
N VAL A 277 11.14 -6.90 1.21
CA VAL A 277 9.75 -6.97 1.69
C VAL A 277 8.81 -6.67 0.53
N TYR A 278 7.82 -7.52 0.29
CA TYR A 278 6.84 -7.29 -0.74
C TYR A 278 5.42 -7.68 -0.30
N GLY A 279 4.42 -7.11 -0.96
CA GLY A 279 3.02 -7.37 -0.65
C GLY A 279 2.06 -6.49 -1.44
N ALA A 280 0.90 -6.21 -0.86
CA ALA A 280 -0.16 -5.37 -1.38
C ALA A 280 -0.93 -5.93 -2.59
N SER A 281 -0.36 -6.83 -3.38
CA SER A 281 -1.02 -7.54 -4.48
C SER A 281 -0.44 -8.95 -4.66
N PRO A 282 -1.13 -9.85 -5.38
CA PRO A 282 -0.61 -11.18 -5.67
C PRO A 282 0.74 -11.14 -6.39
N MET A 283 1.66 -12.01 -6.00
CA MET A 283 2.96 -12.19 -6.63
C MET A 283 2.86 -13.31 -7.67
N PRO A 284 3.13 -13.06 -8.97
CA PRO A 284 3.19 -14.12 -9.97
C PRO A 284 4.29 -15.12 -9.63
N ARG A 285 3.95 -16.40 -9.57
CA ARG A 285 4.86 -17.46 -9.20
C ARG A 285 6.14 -17.51 -10.06
N PRO A 286 6.08 -17.42 -11.41
CA PRO A 286 7.30 -17.41 -12.22
C PRO A 286 8.23 -16.23 -11.92
N LEU A 287 7.66 -15.10 -11.48
CA LEU A 287 8.45 -13.91 -11.13
C LEU A 287 9.21 -14.10 -9.82
N ILE A 288 8.54 -14.62 -8.79
CA ILE A 288 9.21 -14.83 -7.49
C ILE A 288 10.24 -15.96 -7.59
N GLU A 289 9.97 -17.03 -8.35
CA GLU A 289 10.95 -18.10 -8.61
C GLU A 289 12.20 -17.53 -9.27
N ARG A 290 12.05 -16.75 -10.35
CA ARG A 290 13.18 -16.06 -11.02
C ARG A 290 13.92 -15.11 -10.09
N ALA A 291 13.21 -14.38 -9.23
CA ALA A 291 13.83 -13.48 -8.28
C ALA A 291 14.62 -14.23 -7.19
N LEU A 292 14.13 -15.38 -6.73
CA LEU A 292 14.82 -16.25 -5.79
C LEU A 292 16.09 -16.84 -6.41
N ASP A 293 16.04 -17.27 -7.67
CA ASP A 293 17.21 -17.76 -8.40
C ASP A 293 18.32 -16.70 -8.52
N ALA A 294 17.92 -15.45 -8.78
CA ALA A 294 18.88 -14.35 -8.99
C ALA A 294 19.38 -13.72 -7.68
N TRP A 295 18.48 -13.50 -6.72
CA TRP A 295 18.78 -12.74 -5.50
C TRP A 295 18.88 -13.60 -4.24
N GLY A 296 18.56 -14.89 -4.32
CA GLY A 296 18.53 -15.81 -3.17
C GLY A 296 17.34 -15.58 -2.22
N PRO A 297 17.26 -16.33 -1.12
CA PRO A 297 16.11 -16.36 -0.22
C PRO A 297 16.12 -15.18 0.77
N ARG A 298 16.00 -13.97 0.27
CA ARG A 298 15.95 -12.75 1.08
C ARG A 298 14.59 -12.07 1.05
N PHE A 299 13.57 -12.76 0.53
CA PHE A 299 12.21 -12.25 0.37
C PHE A 299 11.36 -12.49 1.61
N VAL A 300 10.52 -11.51 1.94
CA VAL A 300 9.51 -11.58 2.99
C VAL A 300 8.22 -11.00 2.41
N GLN A 301 7.16 -11.81 2.36
CA GLN A 301 5.85 -11.37 1.91
C GLN A 301 4.98 -11.01 3.10
N TYR A 302 4.17 -9.95 2.94
CA TYR A 302 3.08 -9.65 3.86
C TYR A 302 1.74 -9.55 3.14
N PHE A 303 0.68 -9.91 3.85
CA PHE A 303 -0.69 -9.63 3.46
C PHE A 303 -1.33 -8.71 4.47
N GLY A 304 -2.05 -7.70 3.98
CA GLY A 304 -2.82 -6.74 4.76
C GLY A 304 -3.58 -5.77 3.88
N GLN A 305 -4.34 -4.90 4.51
CA GLN A 305 -5.17 -3.89 3.84
C GLN A 305 -5.18 -2.60 4.65
N THR A 306 -5.74 -1.52 4.10
CA THR A 306 -5.74 -0.22 4.79
C THR A 306 -6.48 -0.25 6.13
N GLU A 307 -7.53 -1.05 6.25
CA GLU A 307 -8.34 -1.25 7.45
C GLU A 307 -7.60 -2.04 8.55
N ALA A 308 -6.61 -2.82 8.16
CA ALA A 308 -5.72 -3.59 9.04
C ALA A 308 -4.32 -3.64 8.37
N PRO A 309 -3.51 -2.59 8.57
CA PRO A 309 -2.32 -2.32 7.77
C PRO A 309 -1.22 -3.35 7.91
N LEU A 310 -0.59 -3.61 6.79
CA LEU A 310 0.58 -4.41 6.55
C LEU A 310 0.47 -5.87 6.93
N CYS A 311 0.93 -6.30 8.10
CA CYS A 311 1.20 -7.68 8.31
C CYS A 311 0.09 -8.37 9.09
N LEU A 312 -0.92 -8.88 8.40
CA LEU A 312 -1.89 -9.85 8.94
C LEU A 312 -1.30 -11.25 8.92
N THR A 313 -0.59 -11.57 7.84
CA THR A 313 0.20 -12.79 7.69
C THR A 313 1.56 -12.49 7.09
N VAL A 314 2.52 -13.36 7.33
CA VAL A 314 3.88 -13.30 6.82
C VAL A 314 4.28 -14.63 6.21
N LEU A 315 4.87 -14.58 5.01
CA LEU A 315 5.65 -15.65 4.42
C LEU A 315 7.11 -15.21 4.53
N ASP A 316 7.89 -15.89 5.34
CA ASP A 316 9.23 -15.46 5.71
C ASP A 316 10.32 -15.93 4.72
N LYS A 317 11.58 -15.69 5.07
CA LYS A 317 12.72 -16.07 4.22
C LYS A 317 12.92 -17.58 4.13
N ASP A 318 12.64 -18.30 5.20
CA ASP A 318 12.79 -19.76 5.24
C ASP A 318 11.69 -20.42 4.41
N ASP A 319 10.46 -19.89 4.45
CA ASP A 319 9.35 -20.30 3.58
C ASP A 319 9.69 -20.08 2.10
N HIS A 320 10.30 -18.94 1.77
CA HIS A 320 10.76 -18.66 0.41
C HIS A 320 11.90 -19.57 -0.02
N ALA A 321 12.79 -19.93 0.90
CA ALA A 321 13.88 -20.88 0.63
C ALA A 321 13.36 -22.31 0.41
N GLU A 322 12.30 -22.72 1.12
CA GLU A 322 11.61 -24.00 0.87
C GLU A 322 10.97 -24.00 -0.52
N GLY A 323 10.37 -22.88 -0.93
CA GLY A 323 9.82 -22.71 -2.27
C GLY A 323 8.58 -23.54 -2.55
N GLY A 324 8.48 -24.06 -3.79
CA GLY A 324 7.38 -24.95 -4.18
C GLY A 324 5.99 -24.32 -4.02
N ALA A 325 5.05 -25.07 -3.43
CA ALA A 325 3.67 -24.62 -3.26
C ALA A 325 3.54 -23.41 -2.31
N LEU A 326 4.49 -23.23 -1.39
CA LEU A 326 4.46 -22.13 -0.41
C LEU A 326 4.54 -20.75 -1.06
N LEU A 327 5.19 -20.62 -2.21
CA LEU A 327 5.27 -19.35 -2.94
C LEU A 327 3.92 -18.80 -3.38
N GLY A 328 2.86 -19.59 -3.33
CA GLY A 328 1.47 -19.18 -3.57
C GLY A 328 0.68 -18.86 -2.29
N ALA A 329 1.25 -19.10 -1.10
CA ALA A 329 0.60 -18.81 0.17
C ALA A 329 0.76 -17.33 0.55
N ALA A 330 -0.11 -16.84 1.41
CA ALA A 330 0.04 -15.54 2.06
C ALA A 330 0.82 -15.62 3.40
N GLY A 331 1.20 -16.82 3.82
CA GLY A 331 2.01 -17.08 5.00
C GLY A 331 1.20 -17.41 6.25
N HIS A 332 1.88 -17.39 7.39
CA HIS A 332 1.29 -17.62 8.72
C HIS A 332 0.75 -16.32 9.32
N PRO A 333 -0.26 -16.40 10.21
CA PRO A 333 -0.72 -15.24 10.98
C PRO A 333 0.43 -14.56 11.71
N ALA A 334 0.47 -13.21 11.64
CA ALA A 334 1.43 -12.41 12.39
C ALA A 334 1.26 -12.59 13.90
N VAL A 335 2.33 -12.45 14.69
CA VAL A 335 2.33 -12.76 16.12
C VAL A 335 1.34 -11.95 16.97
N ASP A 336 0.95 -10.77 16.47
CA ASP A 336 0.01 -9.84 17.11
C ASP A 336 -1.33 -9.74 16.39
N ALA A 337 -1.61 -10.62 15.40
CA ALA A 337 -2.85 -10.70 14.66
C ALA A 337 -3.59 -12.02 14.96
N ARG A 338 -4.88 -11.91 15.26
CA ARG A 338 -5.76 -13.08 15.36
C ARG A 338 -6.62 -13.12 14.10
N LEU A 339 -6.55 -14.24 13.38
CA LEU A 339 -7.32 -14.47 12.16
C LEU A 339 -8.30 -15.62 12.38
N VAL A 340 -9.49 -15.50 11.79
CA VAL A 340 -10.48 -16.56 11.68
C VAL A 340 -11.13 -16.50 10.30
N LEU A 341 -11.41 -17.64 9.72
CA LEU A 341 -12.18 -17.75 8.49
C LEU A 341 -13.64 -18.05 8.85
N THR A 342 -14.57 -17.28 8.28
CA THR A 342 -15.99 -17.40 8.58
C THR A 342 -16.82 -17.57 7.32
N ASP A 343 -17.95 -18.25 7.46
CA ASP A 343 -19.00 -18.29 6.45
C ASP A 343 -19.77 -16.95 6.37
N GLU A 344 -20.76 -16.87 5.50
CA GLU A 344 -21.63 -15.68 5.34
C GLU A 344 -22.39 -15.33 6.61
N GLY A 345 -22.76 -16.34 7.40
CA GLY A 345 -23.46 -16.18 8.69
C GLY A 345 -22.53 -15.69 9.81
N GLY A 346 -21.21 -15.71 9.59
CA GLY A 346 -20.20 -15.30 10.56
C GLY A 346 -19.73 -16.43 11.48
N ALA A 347 -20.15 -17.68 11.24
CA ALA A 347 -19.64 -18.84 11.96
C ALA A 347 -18.28 -19.28 11.39
N PRO A 348 -17.34 -19.75 12.24
CA PRO A 348 -16.08 -20.30 11.76
C PRO A 348 -16.30 -21.47 10.80
N VAL A 349 -15.56 -21.50 9.67
CA VAL A 349 -15.57 -22.62 8.73
C VAL A 349 -14.70 -23.77 9.22
N ALA A 350 -14.91 -24.98 8.70
CA ALA A 350 -14.07 -26.12 9.03
C ALA A 350 -12.65 -25.99 8.45
N PRO A 351 -11.65 -26.67 9.02
CA PRO A 351 -10.28 -26.66 8.47
C PRO A 351 -10.25 -27.04 6.99
N GLY A 352 -9.52 -26.27 6.19
CA GLY A 352 -9.41 -26.48 4.74
C GLY A 352 -10.55 -25.88 3.90
N GLU A 353 -11.65 -25.47 4.51
CA GLU A 353 -12.75 -24.78 3.81
C GLU A 353 -12.43 -23.32 3.56
N ILE A 354 -13.07 -22.76 2.52
CA ILE A 354 -12.95 -21.35 2.16
C ILE A 354 -13.90 -20.53 3.02
N GLY A 355 -13.39 -19.46 3.64
CA GLY A 355 -14.17 -18.49 4.38
C GLY A 355 -13.65 -17.07 4.22
N GLU A 356 -14.46 -16.09 4.63
CA GLU A 356 -14.01 -14.69 4.70
C GLU A 356 -13.01 -14.52 5.85
N VAL A 357 -11.86 -13.92 5.56
CA VAL A 357 -10.87 -13.58 6.57
C VAL A 357 -11.40 -12.48 7.48
N ARG A 358 -11.51 -12.76 8.76
CA ARG A 358 -11.70 -11.74 9.80
C ARG A 358 -10.45 -11.62 10.64
N VAL A 359 -10.13 -10.39 11.01
CA VAL A 359 -8.91 -10.10 11.78
C VAL A 359 -9.24 -9.25 13.00
N LYS A 360 -8.57 -9.56 14.11
CA LYS A 360 -8.52 -8.72 15.30
C LYS A 360 -7.07 -8.49 15.69
N ALA A 361 -6.65 -7.22 15.70
CA ALA A 361 -5.28 -6.83 15.99
C ALA A 361 -5.25 -5.40 16.57
N PRO A 362 -4.20 -5.04 17.33
CA PRO A 362 -4.09 -3.72 17.94
C PRO A 362 -3.87 -2.59 16.92
N PHE A 363 -3.53 -2.94 15.68
CA PHE A 363 -3.24 -2.01 14.61
C PHE A 363 -4.39 -1.81 13.61
N THR A 364 -5.57 -2.38 13.88
CA THR A 364 -6.76 -2.19 13.03
C THR A 364 -7.25 -0.75 13.09
N MET A 365 -7.98 -0.33 12.04
CA MET A 365 -8.60 1.01 11.96
C MET A 365 -9.55 1.27 13.12
N ALA A 366 -9.73 2.54 13.46
CA ALA A 366 -10.78 2.97 14.40
C ALA A 366 -12.19 2.97 13.78
N GLY A 367 -12.25 2.97 12.45
CA GLY A 367 -13.49 3.00 11.66
C GLY A 367 -13.31 3.84 10.41
N TYR A 368 -14.38 3.99 9.63
CA TYR A 368 -14.40 4.91 8.48
C TYR A 368 -14.90 6.30 8.90
N TYR A 369 -14.22 7.33 8.43
CA TYR A 369 -14.55 8.72 8.76
C TYR A 369 -15.93 9.09 8.23
N ASN A 370 -16.80 9.63 9.11
CA ASN A 370 -18.19 10.02 8.83
C ASN A 370 -19.08 8.92 8.23
N GLU A 371 -18.70 7.62 8.36
CA GLU A 371 -19.43 6.49 7.81
C GLU A 371 -19.75 5.44 8.91
N PRO A 372 -20.61 5.75 9.87
CA PRO A 372 -20.87 4.86 11.01
C PRO A 372 -21.50 3.53 10.60
N GLU A 373 -22.41 3.52 9.62
CA GLU A 373 -23.04 2.30 9.12
C GLU A 373 -22.05 1.40 8.38
N LEU A 374 -21.16 1.99 7.58
CA LEU A 374 -20.11 1.25 6.89
C LEU A 374 -19.11 0.70 7.91
N THR A 375 -18.78 1.48 8.93
CA THR A 375 -17.94 1.06 10.05
C THR A 375 -18.56 -0.16 10.75
N ALA A 376 -19.82 -0.10 11.15
CA ALA A 376 -20.51 -1.20 11.82
C ALA A 376 -20.57 -2.50 10.97
N ARG A 377 -20.64 -2.37 9.63
CA ARG A 377 -20.60 -3.52 8.71
C ARG A 377 -19.20 -4.11 8.54
N SER A 378 -18.15 -3.32 8.76
CA SER A 378 -16.76 -3.73 8.51
C SER A 378 -15.98 -4.03 9.79
N LEU A 379 -16.33 -3.37 10.89
CA LEU A 379 -15.73 -3.54 12.21
C LEU A 379 -16.86 -3.91 13.20
N GLY A 380 -16.86 -5.17 13.65
CA GLY A 380 -17.80 -5.67 14.61
C GLY A 380 -17.61 -5.04 16.00
N PRO A 381 -18.66 -5.07 16.86
CA PRO A 381 -18.60 -4.51 18.22
C PRO A 381 -17.58 -5.25 19.11
N ASP A 382 -17.19 -6.44 18.72
CA ASP A 382 -16.16 -7.28 19.35
C ASP A 382 -14.75 -6.98 18.86
N GLY A 383 -14.58 -6.00 17.96
CA GLY A 383 -13.30 -5.54 17.41
C GLY A 383 -12.74 -6.40 16.27
N TRP A 384 -13.54 -7.28 15.67
CA TRP A 384 -13.16 -8.02 14.47
C TRP A 384 -13.44 -7.22 13.20
N VAL A 385 -12.40 -7.03 12.39
CA VAL A 385 -12.51 -6.41 11.06
C VAL A 385 -12.77 -7.48 10.01
N ARG A 386 -13.76 -7.25 9.16
CA ARG A 386 -14.06 -8.05 7.98
C ARG A 386 -13.19 -7.57 6.82
N THR A 387 -12.34 -8.44 6.31
CA THR A 387 -11.41 -8.06 5.23
C THR A 387 -12.06 -8.12 3.86
N ARG A 388 -13.10 -8.92 3.70
CA ARG A 388 -13.74 -9.30 2.43
C ARG A 388 -12.82 -10.09 1.50
N ASP A 389 -11.67 -10.50 1.98
CA ASP A 389 -10.81 -11.45 1.29
C ASP A 389 -11.24 -12.87 1.67
N LEU A 390 -11.38 -13.74 0.69
CA LEU A 390 -11.68 -15.15 0.86
C LEU A 390 -10.39 -15.95 0.89
N ALA A 391 -10.27 -16.87 1.82
CA ALA A 391 -9.07 -17.66 2.01
C ALA A 391 -9.38 -19.03 2.59
N ARG A 392 -8.40 -19.91 2.60
CA ARG A 392 -8.37 -21.16 3.34
C ARG A 392 -7.05 -21.33 4.05
N PHE A 393 -7.03 -22.03 5.17
CA PHE A 393 -5.81 -22.54 5.76
C PHE A 393 -5.51 -23.94 5.21
N ASP A 394 -4.24 -24.22 4.94
CA ASP A 394 -3.79 -25.58 4.68
C ASP A 394 -3.46 -26.33 5.98
N ASP A 395 -3.10 -27.62 5.86
CA ASP A 395 -2.80 -28.48 7.00
C ASP A 395 -1.55 -28.05 7.79
N ARG A 396 -0.70 -27.19 7.20
CA ARG A 396 0.47 -26.61 7.83
C ARG A 396 0.17 -25.24 8.50
N GLY A 397 -1.06 -24.74 8.35
CA GLY A 397 -1.50 -23.45 8.90
C GLY A 397 -1.13 -22.23 8.05
N TYR A 398 -0.70 -22.40 6.80
CA TYR A 398 -0.52 -21.30 5.87
C TYR A 398 -1.86 -20.81 5.31
N LEU A 399 -2.03 -19.50 5.29
CA LEU A 399 -3.17 -18.86 4.65
C LEU A 399 -2.98 -18.81 3.14
N HIS A 400 -3.95 -19.31 2.40
CA HIS A 400 -4.01 -19.19 0.94
C HIS A 400 -5.17 -18.27 0.58
N LEU A 401 -4.85 -17.08 0.07
CA LEU A 401 -5.85 -16.15 -0.45
C LEU A 401 -6.42 -16.71 -1.75
N VAL A 402 -7.74 -16.81 -1.80
CA VAL A 402 -8.46 -17.31 -2.99
C VAL A 402 -8.87 -16.15 -3.88
N ASP A 403 -9.65 -15.20 -3.36
CA ASP A 403 -10.04 -13.96 -4.06
C ASP A 403 -10.74 -13.00 -3.09
N ARG A 404 -11.30 -11.90 -3.65
CA ARG A 404 -12.23 -11.04 -2.93
C ARG A 404 -13.67 -11.50 -3.13
N SER A 405 -14.47 -11.43 -2.09
CA SER A 405 -15.89 -11.77 -2.17
C SER A 405 -16.65 -10.93 -3.22
N SER A 406 -16.19 -9.71 -3.51
CA SER A 406 -16.76 -8.82 -4.54
C SER A 406 -16.34 -9.13 -5.97
N ASP A 407 -15.29 -9.90 -6.17
CA ASP A 407 -14.72 -10.20 -7.49
C ASP A 407 -15.04 -11.63 -7.93
N MET A 408 -15.59 -12.44 -7.02
CA MET A 408 -16.03 -13.80 -7.30
C MET A 408 -17.11 -13.81 -8.40
N ILE A 409 -16.93 -14.66 -9.38
CA ILE A 409 -17.82 -14.85 -10.53
C ILE A 409 -18.79 -15.99 -10.24
N ILE A 410 -20.08 -15.75 -10.38
CA ILE A 410 -21.11 -16.79 -10.19
C ILE A 410 -21.58 -17.27 -11.55
N THR A 411 -20.98 -18.36 -12.04
CA THR A 411 -21.29 -18.95 -13.35
C THR A 411 -22.06 -20.25 -13.23
N GLY A 412 -23.31 -20.29 -13.68
CA GLY A 412 -24.14 -21.49 -13.63
C GLY A 412 -24.32 -22.07 -12.22
N GLY A 413 -24.33 -21.23 -11.19
CA GLY A 413 -24.44 -21.63 -9.77
C GLY A 413 -23.11 -22.07 -9.13
N TYR A 414 -21.99 -21.99 -9.85
CA TYR A 414 -20.67 -22.30 -9.33
C TYR A 414 -19.86 -21.00 -9.08
N ASN A 415 -19.15 -20.98 -7.97
CA ASN A 415 -18.22 -19.92 -7.67
C ASN A 415 -16.92 -20.12 -8.44
N VAL A 416 -16.51 -19.11 -9.21
CA VAL A 416 -15.21 -19.05 -9.88
C VAL A 416 -14.45 -17.85 -9.34
N TYR A 417 -13.24 -18.11 -8.90
CA TYR A 417 -12.35 -17.10 -8.36
C TYR A 417 -11.41 -16.59 -9.47
N PRO A 418 -11.49 -15.31 -9.87
CA PRO A 418 -10.65 -14.73 -10.92
C PRO A 418 -9.20 -15.14 -10.82
N ARG A 419 -8.61 -15.10 -9.61
CA ARG A 419 -7.21 -15.36 -9.37
C ARG A 419 -6.77 -16.77 -9.83
N GLU A 420 -7.56 -17.81 -9.58
CA GLU A 420 -7.17 -19.18 -9.99
C GLU A 420 -7.12 -19.32 -11.52
N VAL A 421 -8.00 -18.60 -12.22
CA VAL A 421 -8.00 -18.56 -13.69
C VAL A 421 -6.84 -17.70 -14.22
N GLU A 422 -6.56 -16.58 -13.56
CA GLU A 422 -5.41 -15.71 -13.85
C GLU A 422 -4.09 -16.47 -13.67
N ASP A 423 -3.93 -17.21 -12.57
CA ASP A 423 -2.73 -18.03 -12.31
C ASP A 423 -2.54 -19.11 -13.40
N ALA A 424 -3.62 -19.74 -13.81
CA ALA A 424 -3.58 -20.70 -14.92
C ALA A 424 -3.18 -20.03 -16.24
N LEU A 425 -3.76 -18.88 -16.58
CA LEU A 425 -3.41 -18.11 -17.78
C LEU A 425 -1.97 -17.60 -17.75
N ALA A 426 -1.50 -17.07 -16.62
CA ALA A 426 -0.15 -16.56 -16.44
C ALA A 426 0.93 -17.63 -16.57
N SER A 427 0.59 -18.90 -16.36
CA SER A 427 1.49 -20.04 -16.60
C SER A 427 1.72 -20.36 -18.09
N HIS A 428 0.96 -19.73 -19.01
CA HIS A 428 1.16 -19.90 -20.44
C HIS A 428 2.35 -19.02 -20.92
N PRO A 429 3.32 -19.57 -21.68
CA PRO A 429 4.56 -18.87 -22.01
C PRO A 429 4.36 -17.57 -22.82
N ALA A 430 3.27 -17.46 -23.59
CA ALA A 430 2.97 -16.27 -24.36
C ALA A 430 2.31 -15.13 -23.55
N VAL A 431 1.78 -15.41 -22.35
CA VAL A 431 1.05 -14.42 -21.53
C VAL A 431 2.03 -13.55 -20.77
N ALA A 432 1.90 -12.23 -20.90
CA ALA A 432 2.63 -11.25 -20.12
C ALA A 432 1.85 -10.87 -18.86
N GLN A 433 0.57 -10.50 -19.02
CA GLN A 433 -0.33 -10.14 -17.93
C GLN A 433 -1.75 -10.60 -18.28
N CYS A 434 -2.56 -10.84 -17.26
CA CYS A 434 -3.97 -11.14 -17.47
C CYS A 434 -4.82 -10.62 -16.30
N ALA A 435 -6.11 -10.43 -16.58
CA ALA A 435 -7.14 -10.14 -15.60
C ALA A 435 -8.41 -10.89 -15.98
N VAL A 436 -9.15 -11.39 -14.99
CA VAL A 436 -10.38 -12.16 -15.20
C VAL A 436 -11.53 -11.47 -14.48
N VAL A 437 -12.68 -11.37 -15.15
CA VAL A 437 -13.91 -10.76 -14.62
C VAL A 437 -15.14 -11.56 -15.04
N GLY A 438 -16.26 -11.37 -14.33
CA GLY A 438 -17.58 -11.84 -14.75
C GLY A 438 -18.21 -10.87 -15.75
N ALA A 439 -18.57 -11.37 -16.93
CA ALA A 439 -19.41 -10.67 -17.90
C ALA A 439 -20.85 -11.18 -17.81
N PRO A 440 -21.87 -10.39 -18.10
CA PRO A 440 -23.25 -10.87 -18.11
C PRO A 440 -23.43 -11.96 -19.18
N ASP A 441 -24.17 -13.00 -18.81
CA ASP A 441 -24.46 -14.15 -19.72
C ASP A 441 -25.88 -14.67 -19.49
N PRO A 442 -26.71 -14.74 -20.53
CA PRO A 442 -28.12 -15.13 -20.40
C PRO A 442 -28.31 -16.60 -19.95
N THR A 443 -27.28 -17.44 -20.11
CA THR A 443 -27.34 -18.86 -19.78
C THR A 443 -26.73 -19.14 -18.40
N TRP A 444 -25.61 -18.48 -18.12
CA TRP A 444 -24.77 -18.77 -16.95
C TRP A 444 -24.88 -17.73 -15.83
N VAL A 445 -25.67 -16.68 -16.01
CA VAL A 445 -25.74 -15.47 -15.18
C VAL A 445 -24.50 -14.62 -15.40
N GLU A 446 -23.33 -15.20 -15.14
CA GLU A 446 -22.03 -14.59 -15.44
C GLU A 446 -21.15 -15.56 -16.25
N ALA A 447 -20.50 -15.03 -17.29
CA ALA A 447 -19.47 -15.74 -18.05
C ALA A 447 -18.07 -15.34 -17.57
N VAL A 448 -17.24 -16.33 -17.31
CA VAL A 448 -15.81 -16.08 -17.03
C VAL A 448 -15.16 -15.46 -18.26
N THR A 449 -14.68 -14.24 -18.16
CA THR A 449 -14.09 -13.46 -19.27
C THR A 449 -12.68 -13.03 -18.90
N ALA A 450 -11.72 -13.34 -19.77
CA ALA A 450 -10.31 -13.01 -19.59
C ALA A 450 -9.87 -11.85 -20.46
N PHE A 451 -9.03 -10.97 -19.92
CA PHE A 451 -8.28 -9.94 -20.65
C PHE A 451 -6.80 -10.30 -20.55
N VAL A 452 -6.10 -10.34 -21.68
CA VAL A 452 -4.72 -10.85 -21.75
C VAL A 452 -3.85 -9.92 -22.57
N THR A 453 -2.66 -9.59 -22.04
CA THR A 453 -1.56 -9.01 -22.81
C THR A 453 -0.55 -10.10 -23.15
N LEU A 454 -0.02 -10.08 -24.37
CA LEU A 454 1.01 -11.03 -24.79
C LEU A 454 2.42 -10.46 -24.58
N ARG A 455 3.39 -11.34 -24.38
CA ARG A 455 4.80 -10.95 -24.36
C ARG A 455 5.23 -10.45 -25.73
N THR A 456 6.18 -9.54 -25.77
CA THR A 456 6.72 -8.99 -27.01
C THR A 456 7.16 -10.10 -27.97
N GLY A 457 6.60 -10.10 -29.18
CA GLY A 457 6.87 -11.10 -30.21
C GLY A 457 6.21 -12.46 -30.01
N ALA A 458 5.48 -12.69 -28.91
CA ALA A 458 4.72 -13.92 -28.71
C ALA A 458 3.35 -13.85 -29.40
N GLN A 459 2.83 -15.01 -29.76
CA GLN A 459 1.49 -15.19 -30.33
C GLN A 459 0.74 -16.30 -29.59
N ALA A 460 -0.51 -16.10 -29.34
CA ALA A 460 -1.43 -17.11 -28.84
C ALA A 460 -2.85 -16.83 -29.39
N SER A 461 -3.60 -17.89 -29.66
CA SER A 461 -5.01 -17.75 -29.98
C SER A 461 -5.87 -17.87 -28.72
N GLU A 462 -7.08 -17.34 -28.76
CA GLU A 462 -8.07 -17.56 -27.69
C GLU A 462 -8.26 -19.06 -27.39
N ALA A 463 -8.39 -19.89 -28.44
CA ALA A 463 -8.55 -21.34 -28.28
C ALA A 463 -7.36 -21.97 -27.53
N ALA A 464 -6.12 -21.60 -27.86
CA ALA A 464 -4.93 -22.13 -27.18
C ALA A 464 -4.90 -21.76 -25.70
N LEU A 465 -5.25 -20.51 -25.34
CA LEU A 465 -5.31 -20.08 -23.95
C LEU A 465 -6.44 -20.79 -23.17
N ARG A 466 -7.62 -20.95 -23.80
CA ARG A 466 -8.73 -21.68 -23.20
C ARG A 466 -8.40 -23.17 -22.99
N ASP A 467 -7.75 -23.81 -23.96
CA ASP A 467 -7.30 -25.20 -23.82
C ASP A 467 -6.22 -25.35 -22.74
N HIS A 468 -5.33 -24.36 -22.63
CA HIS A 468 -4.32 -24.32 -21.57
C HIS A 468 -4.96 -24.25 -20.17
N VAL A 469 -6.00 -23.43 -19.99
CA VAL A 469 -6.78 -23.37 -18.75
C VAL A 469 -7.56 -24.66 -18.53
N ARG A 470 -8.20 -25.21 -19.58
CA ARG A 470 -8.99 -26.46 -19.50
C ARG A 470 -8.15 -27.66 -19.05
N ALA A 471 -6.89 -27.70 -19.43
CA ALA A 471 -5.96 -28.75 -18.99
C ALA A 471 -5.61 -28.67 -17.49
N ARG A 472 -5.94 -27.57 -16.81
CA ARG A 472 -5.54 -27.29 -15.43
C ARG A 472 -6.71 -27.09 -14.47
N LEU A 473 -7.83 -26.59 -14.96
CA LEU A 473 -8.99 -26.23 -14.16
C LEU A 473 -10.26 -26.91 -14.67
N ALA A 474 -11.26 -26.99 -13.81
CA ALA A 474 -12.58 -27.52 -14.16
C ALA A 474 -13.23 -26.73 -15.32
N GLY A 475 -14.04 -27.39 -16.14
CA GLY A 475 -14.59 -26.82 -17.37
C GLY A 475 -15.42 -25.55 -17.18
N TYR A 476 -16.12 -25.39 -16.03
CA TYR A 476 -16.90 -24.20 -15.73
C TYR A 476 -16.02 -22.97 -15.40
N LYS A 477 -14.75 -23.16 -15.03
CA LYS A 477 -13.76 -22.12 -14.77
C LYS A 477 -13.04 -21.63 -16.04
N VAL A 478 -13.17 -22.35 -17.14
CA VAL A 478 -12.53 -21.97 -18.40
C VAL A 478 -13.18 -20.70 -18.96
N PRO A 479 -12.40 -19.66 -19.29
CA PRO A 479 -12.93 -18.44 -19.88
C PRO A 479 -13.81 -18.74 -21.10
N LYS A 480 -15.00 -18.13 -21.16
CA LYS A 480 -15.87 -18.20 -22.33
C LYS A 480 -15.34 -17.31 -23.45
N THR A 481 -14.72 -16.19 -23.07
CA THR A 481 -14.14 -15.21 -23.99
C THR A 481 -12.76 -14.77 -23.50
N VAL A 482 -11.82 -14.59 -24.42
CA VAL A 482 -10.49 -14.03 -24.16
C VAL A 482 -10.29 -12.80 -25.04
N HIS A 483 -10.20 -11.64 -24.40
CA HIS A 483 -9.88 -10.37 -25.07
C HIS A 483 -8.37 -10.13 -25.03
N PHE A 484 -7.76 -9.94 -26.18
CA PHE A 484 -6.38 -9.46 -26.27
C PHE A 484 -6.38 -7.94 -26.18
N VAL A 485 -5.64 -7.40 -25.24
CA VAL A 485 -5.54 -5.96 -24.97
C VAL A 485 -4.08 -5.51 -24.92
N ASP A 486 -3.84 -4.24 -25.17
CA ASP A 486 -2.48 -3.69 -25.12
C ASP A 486 -2.00 -3.53 -23.67
N THR A 487 -2.91 -3.21 -22.75
CA THR A 487 -2.60 -2.99 -21.33
C THR A 487 -3.72 -3.49 -20.41
N ILE A 488 -3.34 -3.99 -19.23
CA ILE A 488 -4.26 -4.23 -18.12
C ILE A 488 -4.32 -2.96 -17.26
N PRO A 489 -5.51 -2.46 -16.87
CA PRO A 489 -5.61 -1.27 -16.02
C PRO A 489 -5.17 -1.57 -14.58
N TYR A 490 -4.35 -0.67 -14.03
CA TYR A 490 -3.88 -0.74 -12.64
C TYR A 490 -4.30 0.49 -11.84
N SER A 491 -4.54 0.28 -10.55
CA SER A 491 -4.70 1.37 -9.59
C SER A 491 -3.37 2.12 -9.39
N PRO A 492 -3.40 3.35 -8.84
CA PRO A 492 -2.18 4.10 -8.49
C PRO A 492 -1.21 3.36 -7.56
N VAL A 493 -1.70 2.34 -6.86
CA VAL A 493 -0.91 1.49 -5.95
C VAL A 493 -0.55 0.12 -6.57
N GLY A 494 -0.68 -0.03 -7.90
CA GLY A 494 -0.24 -1.22 -8.63
C GLY A 494 -1.17 -2.45 -8.55
N LYS A 495 -2.45 -2.28 -8.16
CA LYS A 495 -3.46 -3.35 -8.16
C LYS A 495 -4.27 -3.35 -9.45
N ILE A 496 -4.60 -4.52 -9.99
CA ILE A 496 -5.48 -4.65 -11.15
C ILE A 496 -6.84 -4.01 -10.84
N LEU A 497 -7.29 -3.12 -11.72
CA LEU A 497 -8.61 -2.48 -11.66
C LEU A 497 -9.62 -3.32 -12.44
N ARG A 498 -10.02 -4.50 -11.92
CA ARG A 498 -10.98 -5.40 -12.57
C ARG A 498 -12.28 -4.70 -12.93
N ARG A 499 -12.70 -3.74 -12.11
CA ARG A 499 -13.91 -2.96 -12.38
C ARG A 499 -13.83 -2.19 -13.71
N ALA A 500 -12.68 -1.60 -14.05
CA ALA A 500 -12.51 -0.89 -15.32
C ALA A 500 -12.65 -1.82 -16.55
N LEU A 501 -12.42 -3.12 -16.35
CA LEU A 501 -12.63 -4.14 -17.39
C LEU A 501 -14.05 -4.70 -17.36
N ARG A 502 -14.65 -4.82 -16.18
CA ARG A 502 -15.97 -5.40 -15.98
C ARG A 502 -17.11 -4.46 -16.35
N ASP A 503 -17.07 -3.21 -15.82
CA ASP A 503 -18.21 -2.30 -15.93
C ASP A 503 -18.64 -2.02 -17.39
N PRO A 504 -17.74 -1.86 -18.38
CA PRO A 504 -18.12 -1.74 -19.79
C PRO A 504 -18.89 -2.94 -20.35
N LEU A 505 -18.64 -4.16 -19.82
CA LEU A 505 -19.36 -5.36 -20.25
C LEU A 505 -20.81 -5.41 -19.73
N TRP A 506 -21.09 -4.66 -18.66
CA TRP A 506 -22.41 -4.56 -18.04
C TRP A 506 -23.19 -3.31 -18.46
N GLU A 507 -22.58 -2.40 -19.26
CA GLU A 507 -23.26 -1.24 -19.85
C GLU A 507 -24.21 -1.70 -20.95
N GLY A 508 -25.49 -1.73 -20.66
CA GLY A 508 -26.56 -2.15 -21.58
C GLY A 508 -27.50 -3.21 -21.03
N GLU A 509 -27.17 -3.81 -19.87
CA GLU A 509 -28.00 -4.80 -19.19
C GLU A 509 -28.57 -4.32 -17.83
N ARG A 510 -28.39 -3.04 -17.50
CA ARG A 510 -28.98 -2.39 -16.30
C ARG A 510 -30.21 -1.60 -16.60
#